data_61955512c989e607f3a3acd384fe216c
#
_entry.id   61955512c989e607f3a3acd384fe216c
#
_cell.length_a   1.000
_cell.length_b   1.000
_cell.length_c   1.000
_cell.angle_alpha   90.00
_cell.angle_beta   90.00
_cell.angle_gamma   90.00
#
_symmetry.space_group_name_H-M   'P 1'
#
loop_
_entity.id
_entity.type
_entity.pdbx_description
1 polymer ?
#
loop_
_entity_poly.entity_id
_entity_poly.type
_entity_poly.pdbx_seq_one_letter_code
_entity_poly.pdbx_strand_id
1 'polypeptide(L)'
;MDKFTRKTSFEQWFTPISSTKLEELVETYQLNYYTKKLHITSFLKLLVFAQLNETESLRAVSDTLFSDDLQKATNLESISFSQLGRRLNQVPTEVFQQVFLELVAQIHEKTYFEKRRKLTTPLKIIDSSTLPLNLNNHKWAEFRKTKSGIKLHLRLVYVEKGCSYPDKAVLTNAKEHDRGQLEVLVDDKECMYVFDRGYLDYERFDRMTDDGYFFVSRLRKNAVTRVIEPLELPEDSFVLSDEMILIGTTQNRAENVFRLIKVLDSKGNELHLITNRFDLSANEIAELYKSRWAIELFFKWLKQHLNIKKFYAQSEQGVHNQVYIAMIVYCLHVLAQLNTNSSKTYLTISRLLKAAPWKSAHLWIRKIAGKSVP
;
A
#
# COMPACT_ATOMS: atom_id res chain seq x y z
N MET A 1 -32.32 1.79 31.83
CA MET A 1 -32.32 2.06 30.37
C MET A 1 -30.87 2.30 29.98
N ASP A 2 -30.19 1.23 29.50
CA ASP A 2 -28.75 1.32 29.11
C ASP A 2 -28.61 2.21 27.89
N LYS A 3 -27.94 3.34 28.08
CA LYS A 3 -27.45 4.19 27.01
C LYS A 3 -26.24 3.53 26.34
N PHE A 4 -26.42 2.40 25.69
CA PHE A 4 -25.48 1.97 24.65
C PHE A 4 -25.61 2.98 23.50
N THR A 5 -24.75 3.95 23.47
CA THR A 5 -24.55 4.84 22.32
C THR A 5 -24.15 3.92 21.14
N ARG A 6 -25.12 3.58 20.29
CA ARG A 6 -24.90 2.71 19.13
C ARG A 6 -24.00 3.47 18.16
N LYS A 7 -22.73 3.04 18.06
CA LYS A 7 -21.79 3.59 17.08
C LYS A 7 -22.43 3.64 15.69
N THR A 8 -22.15 4.70 14.97
CA THR A 8 -22.45 4.81 13.55
C THR A 8 -21.52 3.91 12.70
N SER A 9 -21.89 3.69 11.44
CA SER A 9 -21.04 2.92 10.50
C SER A 9 -19.66 3.55 10.35
N PHE A 10 -19.58 4.88 10.26
CA PHE A 10 -18.32 5.61 10.15
C PHE A 10 -17.48 5.48 11.43
N GLU A 11 -18.06 5.66 12.61
CA GLU A 11 -17.35 5.51 13.88
C GLU A 11 -16.83 4.08 14.08
N GLN A 12 -17.62 3.07 13.72
CA GLN A 12 -17.19 1.68 13.78
C GLN A 12 -16.04 1.38 12.83
N TRP A 13 -16.11 1.88 11.60
CA TRP A 13 -15.06 1.74 10.61
C TRP A 13 -13.77 2.45 11.02
N PHE A 14 -13.88 3.58 11.72
CA PHE A 14 -12.75 4.35 12.23
C PHE A 14 -12.13 3.75 13.51
N THR A 15 -12.85 2.86 14.22
CA THR A 15 -12.44 2.28 15.52
C THR A 15 -11.03 1.67 15.54
N PRO A 16 -10.47 1.07 14.45
CA PRO A 16 -9.11 0.54 14.46
C PRO A 16 -8.02 1.58 14.75
N ILE A 17 -8.29 2.87 14.53
CA ILE A 17 -7.38 3.94 14.91
C ILE A 17 -7.50 4.15 16.43
N SER A 18 -6.49 3.68 17.16
CA SER A 18 -6.45 3.68 18.61
C SER A 18 -6.42 5.11 19.18
N SER A 19 -7.30 5.39 20.16
CA SER A 19 -7.25 6.66 20.90
C SER A 19 -5.97 6.80 21.71
N THR A 20 -5.52 5.72 22.32
CA THR A 20 -4.26 5.70 23.11
C THR A 20 -3.06 6.04 22.25
N LYS A 21 -2.96 5.45 21.05
CA LYS A 21 -1.87 5.78 20.12
C LYS A 21 -1.92 7.22 19.64
N LEU A 22 -3.11 7.75 19.37
CA LEU A 22 -3.27 9.15 19.01
C LEU A 22 -2.88 10.09 20.18
N GLU A 23 -3.18 9.73 21.42
CA GLU A 23 -2.79 10.47 22.62
C GLU A 23 -1.27 10.49 22.79
N GLU A 24 -0.58 9.35 22.64
CA GLU A 24 0.89 9.27 22.61
C GLU A 24 1.50 10.19 21.55
N LEU A 25 0.94 10.21 20.34
CA LEU A 25 1.40 11.07 19.25
C LEU A 25 1.13 12.55 19.55
N VAL A 26 -0.01 12.86 20.17
CA VAL A 26 -0.33 14.24 20.62
C VAL A 26 0.72 14.75 21.60
N GLU A 27 1.11 13.94 22.56
CA GLU A 27 2.12 14.30 23.56
C GLU A 27 3.52 14.41 22.92
N THR A 28 3.93 13.40 22.17
CA THR A 28 5.25 13.34 21.54
C THR A 28 5.52 14.50 20.60
N TYR A 29 4.55 14.86 19.77
CA TYR A 29 4.69 15.90 18.74
C TYR A 29 4.02 17.22 19.16
N GLN A 30 3.50 17.33 20.38
CA GLN A 30 2.79 18.51 20.91
C GLN A 30 1.67 18.99 19.97
N LEU A 31 0.95 18.05 19.34
CA LEU A 31 0.06 18.33 18.22
C LEU A 31 -1.12 19.23 18.56
N ASN A 32 -1.59 19.24 19.79
CA ASN A 32 -2.72 20.07 20.21
C ASN A 32 -2.29 21.34 20.97
N TYR A 33 -0.99 21.58 21.09
CA TYR A 33 -0.48 22.77 21.76
C TYR A 33 -0.92 24.02 21.00
N TYR A 34 -1.47 25.00 21.69
CA TYR A 34 -2.10 26.21 21.13
C TYR A 34 -3.25 25.96 20.13
N THR A 35 -3.81 24.73 20.04
CA THR A 35 -4.91 24.42 19.15
C THR A 35 -6.26 24.63 19.85
N LYS A 36 -7.04 25.62 19.41
CA LYS A 36 -8.34 25.92 20.03
C LYS A 36 -9.48 25.00 19.58
N LYS A 37 -9.54 24.63 18.31
CA LYS A 37 -10.68 23.89 17.71
C LYS A 37 -10.25 22.61 16.99
N LEU A 38 -9.24 22.68 16.12
CA LEU A 38 -8.89 21.59 15.22
C LEU A 38 -7.85 20.65 15.87
N HIS A 39 -8.27 19.93 16.93
CA HIS A 39 -7.45 18.88 17.54
C HIS A 39 -7.14 17.77 16.54
N ILE A 40 -6.01 17.07 16.74
CA ILE A 40 -5.54 16.06 15.75
C ILE A 40 -6.56 14.96 15.49
N THR A 41 -7.30 14.52 16.49
CA THR A 41 -8.34 13.49 16.35
C THR A 41 -9.48 13.96 15.45
N SER A 42 -9.98 15.18 15.66
CA SER A 42 -11.02 15.82 14.81
C SER A 42 -10.50 16.02 13.39
N PHE A 43 -9.26 16.49 13.25
CA PHE A 43 -8.59 16.69 11.97
C PHE A 43 -8.44 15.39 11.20
N LEU A 44 -7.95 14.31 11.84
CA LEU A 44 -7.79 13.00 11.22
C LEU A 44 -9.13 12.42 10.78
N LYS A 45 -10.17 12.47 11.63
CA LYS A 45 -11.53 12.03 11.28
C LYS A 45 -12.06 12.76 10.05
N LEU A 46 -11.89 14.09 10.02
CA LEU A 46 -12.35 14.91 8.90
C LEU A 46 -11.60 14.60 7.60
N LEU A 47 -10.27 14.42 7.65
CA LEU A 47 -9.48 14.06 6.48
C LEU A 47 -9.79 12.64 5.97
N VAL A 48 -9.95 11.67 6.87
CA VAL A 48 -10.32 10.30 6.52
C VAL A 48 -11.73 10.26 5.91
N PHE A 49 -12.67 11.06 6.44
CA PHE A 49 -14.01 11.22 5.85
C PHE A 49 -13.95 11.88 4.48
N ALA A 50 -13.16 12.94 4.32
CA ALA A 50 -12.97 13.62 3.05
C ALA A 50 -12.33 12.70 1.99
N GLN A 51 -11.32 11.92 2.40
CA GLN A 51 -10.67 10.92 1.56
C GLN A 51 -11.63 9.80 1.16
N LEU A 52 -12.42 9.28 2.10
CA LEU A 52 -13.45 8.27 1.83
C LEU A 52 -14.43 8.77 0.77
N ASN A 53 -14.89 10.03 0.87
CA ASN A 53 -15.88 10.63 -0.02
C ASN A 53 -15.27 11.27 -1.28
N GLU A 54 -13.95 11.17 -1.47
CA GLU A 54 -13.25 11.73 -2.63
C GLU A 54 -13.53 13.25 -2.81
N THR A 55 -13.60 13.97 -1.68
CA THR A 55 -13.93 15.41 -1.65
C THR A 55 -12.89 16.20 -2.45
N GLU A 56 -13.35 17.13 -3.29
CA GLU A 56 -12.51 17.74 -4.35
C GLU A 56 -11.55 18.84 -3.87
N SER A 57 -11.82 19.49 -2.73
CA SER A 57 -11.04 20.62 -2.24
C SER A 57 -11.19 20.81 -0.74
N LEU A 58 -10.24 21.52 -0.10
CA LEU A 58 -10.36 21.89 1.32
C LEU A 58 -11.59 22.75 1.62
N ARG A 59 -12.07 23.53 0.64
CA ARG A 59 -13.33 24.27 0.78
C ARG A 59 -14.49 23.31 0.89
N ALA A 60 -14.59 22.36 -0.04
CA ALA A 60 -15.61 21.32 0.01
C ALA A 60 -15.51 20.46 1.28
N VAL A 61 -14.28 20.19 1.79
CA VAL A 61 -14.10 19.53 3.09
C VAL A 61 -14.67 20.38 4.24
N SER A 62 -14.43 21.71 4.24
CA SER A 62 -15.03 22.63 5.21
C SER A 62 -16.55 22.61 5.15
N ASP A 63 -17.12 22.59 3.93
CA ASP A 63 -18.57 22.59 3.70
C ASP A 63 -19.26 21.29 4.15
N THR A 64 -18.54 20.14 4.21
CA THR A 64 -19.10 18.88 4.73
C THR A 64 -19.53 18.98 6.21
N LEU A 65 -18.94 19.92 6.97
CA LEU A 65 -19.33 20.19 8.37
C LEU A 65 -20.70 20.86 8.50
N PHE A 66 -21.41 21.12 7.39
CA PHE A 66 -22.84 21.47 7.43
C PHE A 66 -23.72 20.28 7.91
N SER A 67 -23.16 19.06 7.91
CA SER A 67 -23.84 17.86 8.44
C SER A 67 -23.69 17.76 9.97
N ASP A 68 -24.81 17.80 10.68
CA ASP A 68 -24.87 17.61 12.14
C ASP A 68 -24.21 16.30 12.58
N ASP A 69 -24.38 15.23 11.81
CA ASP A 69 -23.79 13.92 12.11
C ASP A 69 -22.26 13.95 12.02
N LEU A 70 -21.70 14.64 11.02
CA LEU A 70 -20.26 14.81 10.89
C LEU A 70 -19.71 15.73 11.98
N GLN A 71 -20.42 16.79 12.36
CA GLN A 71 -20.05 17.65 13.48
C GLN A 71 -19.95 16.83 14.78
N LYS A 72 -20.95 15.98 15.05
CA LYS A 72 -20.94 15.07 16.22
C LYS A 72 -19.78 14.10 16.15
N ALA A 73 -19.57 13.44 15.01
CA ALA A 73 -18.51 12.43 14.85
C ALA A 73 -17.11 13.03 15.00
N THR A 74 -16.90 14.26 14.53
CA THR A 74 -15.61 14.96 14.57
C THR A 74 -15.45 15.83 15.82
N ASN A 75 -16.51 16.08 16.57
CA ASN A 75 -16.57 17.08 17.64
C ASN A 75 -16.09 18.46 17.14
N LEU A 76 -16.59 18.88 15.98
CA LEU A 76 -16.17 20.11 15.30
C LEU A 76 -17.36 20.74 14.56
N GLU A 77 -17.84 21.89 15.01
CA GLU A 77 -18.98 22.59 14.41
C GLU A 77 -18.63 23.23 13.07
N SER A 78 -17.46 23.87 13.00
CA SER A 78 -17.02 24.54 11.77
C SER A 78 -15.51 24.76 11.77
N ILE A 79 -14.92 24.82 10.59
CA ILE A 79 -13.52 25.13 10.37
C ILE A 79 -13.33 25.78 9.00
N SER A 80 -12.48 26.78 8.88
CA SER A 80 -12.18 27.38 7.58
C SER A 80 -11.21 26.50 6.77
N PHE A 81 -11.36 26.51 5.44
CA PHE A 81 -10.44 25.80 4.54
C PHE A 81 -8.98 26.25 4.71
N SER A 82 -8.73 27.51 5.07
CA SER A 82 -7.39 28.03 5.33
C SER A 82 -6.77 27.41 6.60
N GLN A 83 -7.58 27.19 7.64
CA GLN A 83 -7.12 26.47 8.85
C GLN A 83 -6.84 25.00 8.56
N LEU A 84 -7.68 24.33 7.77
CA LEU A 84 -7.44 22.97 7.31
C LEU A 84 -6.13 22.87 6.52
N GLY A 85 -5.91 23.77 5.54
CA GLY A 85 -4.68 23.78 4.75
C GLY A 85 -3.43 24.06 5.58
N ARG A 86 -3.51 25.01 6.52
CA ARG A 86 -2.41 25.29 7.45
C ARG A 86 -2.09 24.06 8.30
N ARG A 87 -3.11 23.43 8.86
CA ARG A 87 -2.94 22.24 9.70
C ARG A 87 -2.34 21.06 8.89
N LEU A 88 -2.79 20.86 7.66
CA LEU A 88 -2.28 19.81 6.77
C LEU A 88 -0.79 19.99 6.46
N ASN A 89 -0.32 21.22 6.36
CA ASN A 89 1.08 21.55 6.11
C ASN A 89 1.95 21.57 7.40
N GLN A 90 1.34 21.63 8.58
CA GLN A 90 2.06 21.73 9.86
C GLN A 90 2.23 20.38 10.58
N VAL A 91 1.26 19.46 10.44
CA VAL A 91 1.36 18.15 11.09
C VAL A 91 2.50 17.35 10.46
N PRO A 92 3.50 16.91 11.26
CA PRO A 92 4.60 16.09 10.76
C PRO A 92 4.07 14.82 10.06
N THR A 93 4.71 14.44 8.96
CA THR A 93 4.31 13.26 8.17
C THR A 93 4.41 11.98 8.99
N GLU A 94 5.35 11.93 9.91
CA GLU A 94 5.59 10.82 10.84
C GLU A 94 4.35 10.47 11.66
N VAL A 95 3.51 11.46 11.97
CA VAL A 95 2.24 11.22 12.69
C VAL A 95 1.31 10.31 11.90
N PHE A 96 1.08 10.63 10.63
CA PHE A 96 0.24 9.79 9.75
C PHE A 96 0.92 8.47 9.42
N GLN A 97 2.24 8.47 9.30
CA GLN A 97 3.03 7.25 9.11
C GLN A 97 2.87 6.30 10.30
N GLN A 98 2.93 6.81 11.54
CA GLN A 98 2.75 5.99 12.74
C GLN A 98 1.33 5.41 12.83
N VAL A 99 0.30 6.19 12.52
CA VAL A 99 -1.09 5.70 12.44
C VAL A 99 -1.22 4.61 11.37
N PHE A 100 -0.60 4.79 10.21
CA PHE A 100 -0.57 3.79 9.16
C PHE A 100 0.10 2.48 9.63
N LEU A 101 1.28 2.57 10.26
CA LEU A 101 2.02 1.40 10.74
C LEU A 101 1.27 0.64 11.85
N GLU A 102 0.53 1.33 12.71
CA GLU A 102 -0.33 0.70 13.70
C GLU A 102 -1.44 -0.14 13.04
N LEU A 103 -2.09 0.40 12.00
CA LEU A 103 -3.11 -0.34 11.25
C LEU A 103 -2.50 -1.54 10.52
N VAL A 104 -1.30 -1.40 9.97
CA VAL A 104 -0.54 -2.49 9.35
C VAL A 104 -0.25 -3.60 10.37
N ALA A 105 0.17 -3.25 11.58
CA ALA A 105 0.42 -4.21 12.65
C ALA A 105 -0.85 -5.02 13.01
N GLN A 106 -2.01 -4.34 13.12
CA GLN A 106 -3.29 -5.01 13.35
C GLN A 106 -3.70 -5.95 12.20
N ILE A 107 -3.45 -5.56 10.95
CA ILE A 107 -3.71 -6.42 9.78
C ILE A 107 -2.78 -7.62 9.81
N HIS A 108 -1.49 -7.38 10.10
CA HIS A 108 -0.48 -8.43 10.16
C HIS A 108 -0.84 -9.48 11.22
N GLU A 109 -1.19 -9.07 12.43
CA GLU A 109 -1.62 -9.97 13.50
C GLU A 109 -2.78 -10.87 13.05
N LYS A 110 -3.81 -10.29 12.41
CA LYS A 110 -4.97 -11.06 11.93
C LYS A 110 -4.65 -12.03 10.80
N THR A 111 -3.73 -11.67 9.91
CA THR A 111 -3.38 -12.50 8.75
C THR A 111 -2.29 -13.52 9.05
N TYR A 112 -1.47 -13.30 10.07
CA TYR A 112 -0.36 -14.16 10.45
C TYR A 112 -0.81 -15.57 10.85
N PHE A 113 -1.85 -15.69 11.66
CA PHE A 113 -2.39 -16.98 12.10
C PHE A 113 -2.97 -17.80 10.95
N GLU A 114 -3.58 -17.16 9.97
CA GLU A 114 -4.10 -17.84 8.78
C GLU A 114 -2.98 -18.38 7.86
N LYS A 115 -1.90 -17.61 7.71
CA LYS A 115 -0.74 -18.01 6.91
C LYS A 115 0.00 -19.20 7.53
N ARG A 116 0.21 -19.22 8.84
CA ARG A 116 0.83 -20.37 9.53
C ARG A 116 0.07 -21.67 9.33
N ARG A 117 -1.25 -21.60 9.18
CA ARG A 117 -2.06 -22.79 8.85
C ARG A 117 -1.80 -23.34 7.44
N LYS A 118 -1.43 -22.47 6.48
CA LYS A 118 -1.23 -22.85 5.07
C LYS A 118 0.22 -23.23 4.74
N LEU A 119 1.17 -23.16 5.69
CA LEU A 119 2.61 -23.47 5.52
C LEU A 119 3.26 -22.76 4.30
N THR A 120 2.73 -21.63 3.85
CA THR A 120 3.24 -20.91 2.68
C THR A 120 4.18 -19.79 3.10
N THR A 121 5.32 -19.66 2.42
CA THR A 121 6.25 -18.53 2.60
C THR A 121 5.50 -17.20 2.36
N PRO A 122 5.57 -16.24 3.28
CA PRO A 122 4.96 -14.94 3.07
C PRO A 122 5.51 -14.26 1.82
N LEU A 123 4.64 -13.64 1.01
CA LEU A 123 5.01 -12.99 -0.23
C LEU A 123 4.91 -11.48 -0.07
N LYS A 124 5.99 -10.77 -0.39
CA LYS A 124 6.06 -9.31 -0.40
C LYS A 124 6.37 -8.81 -1.81
N ILE A 125 5.48 -8.00 -2.35
CA ILE A 125 5.58 -7.47 -3.71
C ILE A 125 6.09 -6.02 -3.62
N ILE A 126 7.15 -5.71 -4.37
CA ILE A 126 7.74 -4.36 -4.40
C ILE A 126 7.55 -3.76 -5.79
N ASP A 127 7.04 -2.54 -5.82
CA ASP A 127 6.95 -1.75 -7.05
C ASP A 127 6.87 -0.26 -6.71
N SER A 128 6.97 0.59 -7.72
CA SER A 128 6.83 2.02 -7.57
C SER A 128 5.80 2.61 -8.52
N SER A 129 5.24 3.73 -8.12
CA SER A 129 4.35 4.48 -9.01
C SER A 129 4.58 5.98 -8.88
N THR A 130 4.68 6.64 -10.03
CA THR A 130 4.73 8.11 -10.06
C THR A 130 3.33 8.68 -9.85
N LEU A 131 3.22 9.59 -8.90
CA LEU A 131 2.05 10.39 -8.60
C LEU A 131 2.29 11.78 -9.21
N PRO A 132 1.60 12.13 -10.32
CA PRO A 132 1.81 13.40 -10.99
C PRO A 132 1.28 14.57 -10.13
N LEU A 133 2.02 15.67 -10.12
CA LEU A 133 1.65 16.90 -9.45
C LEU A 133 1.55 18.05 -10.46
N ASN A 134 0.79 19.09 -10.11
CA ASN A 134 0.71 20.29 -10.92
C ASN A 134 2.02 21.08 -10.82
N LEU A 135 2.71 21.30 -11.93
CA LEU A 135 4.01 21.96 -11.98
C LEU A 135 3.99 23.38 -11.37
N ASN A 136 2.93 24.15 -11.63
CA ASN A 136 2.85 25.52 -11.14
C ASN A 136 2.73 25.61 -9.61
N ASN A 137 2.08 24.60 -9.01
CA ASN A 137 1.83 24.57 -7.57
C ASN A 137 2.88 23.77 -6.79
N HIS A 138 3.67 22.90 -7.45
CA HIS A 138 4.57 21.96 -6.82
C HIS A 138 5.96 21.97 -7.46
N LYS A 139 6.57 23.17 -7.56
CA LYS A 139 7.90 23.36 -8.13
C LYS A 139 8.99 22.53 -7.43
N TRP A 140 8.83 22.31 -6.14
CA TRP A 140 9.73 21.47 -5.33
C TRP A 140 9.84 20.01 -5.84
N ALA A 141 8.79 19.50 -6.50
CA ALA A 141 8.71 18.14 -7.03
C ALA A 141 8.99 18.08 -8.55
N GLU A 142 9.58 19.12 -9.15
CA GLU A 142 9.92 19.11 -10.58
C GLU A 142 10.96 18.03 -10.86
N PHE A 143 10.68 17.18 -11.87
CA PHE A 143 11.59 16.13 -12.34
C PHE A 143 11.89 16.17 -13.84
N ARG A 144 11.10 16.92 -14.59
CA ARG A 144 11.34 17.28 -16.01
C ARG A 144 10.87 18.70 -16.23
N LYS A 145 11.40 19.40 -17.25
CA LYS A 145 11.04 20.80 -17.60
C LYS A 145 9.51 21.09 -17.59
N THR A 146 8.68 20.08 -17.84
CA THR A 146 7.23 20.23 -17.96
C THR A 146 6.46 19.34 -17.01
N LYS A 147 7.10 18.67 -16.03
CA LYS A 147 6.45 17.68 -15.17
C LYS A 147 6.94 17.76 -13.73
N SER A 148 6.00 17.79 -12.81
CA SER A 148 6.22 17.59 -11.37
C SER A 148 5.56 16.31 -10.90
N GLY A 149 6.13 15.67 -9.91
CA GLY A 149 5.61 14.45 -9.31
C GLY A 149 6.49 13.91 -8.20
N ILE A 150 5.87 13.12 -7.37
CA ILE A 150 6.56 12.28 -6.39
C ILE A 150 6.47 10.83 -6.83
N LYS A 151 7.39 10.01 -6.36
CA LYS A 151 7.37 8.57 -6.56
C LYS A 151 7.04 7.89 -5.23
N LEU A 152 6.02 7.06 -5.25
CA LEU A 152 5.66 6.18 -4.14
C LEU A 152 6.27 4.80 -4.41
N HIS A 153 7.28 4.43 -3.62
CA HIS A 153 7.84 3.09 -3.58
C HIS A 153 7.11 2.33 -2.48
N LEU A 154 6.57 1.19 -2.84
CA LEU A 154 5.68 0.44 -1.97
C LEU A 154 6.09 -1.01 -1.87
N ARG A 155 5.96 -1.56 -0.66
CA ARG A 155 5.96 -2.98 -0.41
C ARG A 155 4.56 -3.41 -0.01
N LEU A 156 4.02 -4.38 -0.73
CA LEU A 156 2.68 -4.92 -0.54
C LEU A 156 2.79 -6.36 -0.03
N VAL A 157 2.20 -6.66 1.10
CA VAL A 157 2.03 -8.03 1.59
C VAL A 157 0.87 -8.66 0.83
N TYR A 158 1.15 -9.74 0.12
CA TYR A 158 0.14 -10.55 -0.55
C TYR A 158 -0.33 -11.68 0.37
N VAL A 159 -1.59 -11.66 0.73
CA VAL A 159 -2.21 -12.69 1.57
C VAL A 159 -2.80 -13.79 0.68
N GLU A 160 -3.70 -13.37 -0.21
CA GLU A 160 -4.34 -14.22 -1.22
C GLU A 160 -5.00 -13.32 -2.27
N LYS A 161 -5.59 -13.94 -3.31
CA LYS A 161 -6.29 -13.18 -4.35
C LYS A 161 -7.44 -12.36 -3.74
N GLY A 162 -7.36 -11.03 -3.90
CA GLY A 162 -8.34 -10.09 -3.35
C GLY A 162 -8.05 -9.62 -1.92
N CYS A 163 -6.98 -10.11 -1.29
CA CYS A 163 -6.51 -9.65 0.01
C CYS A 163 -5.02 -9.33 -0.04
N SER A 164 -4.69 -8.07 0.00
CA SER A 164 -3.32 -7.56 0.08
C SER A 164 -3.32 -6.21 0.77
N TYR A 165 -2.20 -5.84 1.39
CA TYR A 165 -2.09 -4.57 2.09
C TYR A 165 -0.66 -4.01 2.03
N PRO A 166 -0.50 -2.68 1.98
CA PRO A 166 0.82 -2.07 2.04
C PRO A 166 1.37 -2.18 3.46
N ASP A 167 2.63 -2.61 3.61
CA ASP A 167 3.31 -2.67 4.91
C ASP A 167 4.52 -1.73 5.01
N LYS A 168 5.01 -1.26 3.87
CA LYS A 168 6.10 -0.29 3.82
C LYS A 168 5.94 0.66 2.63
N ALA A 169 6.13 1.94 2.88
CA ALA A 169 6.02 2.97 1.86
C ALA A 169 7.15 4.00 2.01
N VAL A 170 7.76 4.38 0.90
CA VAL A 170 8.77 5.43 0.82
C VAL A 170 8.34 6.42 -0.25
N LEU A 171 8.32 7.71 0.09
CA LEU A 171 8.02 8.79 -0.83
C LEU A 171 9.34 9.49 -1.21
N THR A 172 9.57 9.63 -2.50
CA THR A 172 10.75 10.32 -3.03
C THR A 172 10.36 11.29 -4.14
N ASN A 173 11.29 12.14 -4.56
CA ASN A 173 11.13 12.88 -5.79
C ASN A 173 11.07 11.90 -6.97
N ALA A 174 10.26 12.20 -8.00
CA ALA A 174 10.14 11.34 -9.18
C ALA A 174 11.44 11.21 -10.01
N LYS A 175 12.51 11.94 -9.69
CA LYS A 175 13.86 11.78 -10.23
C LYS A 175 14.56 10.53 -9.70
N GLU A 176 14.22 10.11 -8.48
CA GLU A 176 14.89 8.99 -7.82
C GLU A 176 14.67 7.68 -8.57
N HIS A 177 15.75 6.90 -8.70
CA HIS A 177 15.71 5.58 -9.32
C HIS A 177 15.18 4.53 -8.36
N ASP A 178 14.39 3.57 -8.88
CA ASP A 178 13.80 2.48 -8.11
C ASP A 178 14.86 1.61 -7.43
N ARG A 179 16.01 1.42 -8.07
CA ARG A 179 17.11 0.59 -7.56
C ARG A 179 17.54 0.93 -6.14
N GLY A 180 17.70 2.24 -5.83
CA GLY A 180 18.14 2.69 -4.50
C GLY A 180 17.17 2.35 -3.37
N GLN A 181 15.90 2.16 -3.69
CA GLN A 181 14.86 1.93 -2.69
C GLN A 181 14.68 0.45 -2.31
N LEU A 182 15.29 -0.47 -3.07
CA LEU A 182 15.17 -1.90 -2.77
C LEU A 182 15.82 -2.24 -1.41
N GLU A 183 16.93 -1.59 -1.05
CA GLU A 183 17.59 -1.79 0.26
C GLU A 183 16.71 -1.39 1.45
N VAL A 184 15.90 -0.35 1.26
CA VAL A 184 14.97 0.09 2.30
C VAL A 184 13.77 -0.85 2.39
N LEU A 185 13.33 -1.41 1.25
CA LEU A 185 12.11 -2.22 1.17
C LEU A 185 12.32 -3.70 1.49
N VAL A 186 13.58 -4.19 1.48
CA VAL A 186 13.94 -5.58 1.77
C VAL A 186 14.58 -5.65 3.16
N ASP A 187 13.88 -6.23 4.13
CA ASP A 187 14.31 -6.27 5.54
C ASP A 187 13.85 -7.52 6.31
N ASP A 188 13.19 -8.48 5.64
CA ASP A 188 12.61 -9.67 6.27
C ASP A 188 13.05 -10.92 5.50
N LYS A 189 13.82 -11.79 6.16
CA LYS A 189 14.39 -13.03 5.59
C LYS A 189 13.38 -14.19 5.54
N GLU A 190 12.27 -14.09 6.27
CA GLU A 190 11.26 -15.14 6.34
C GLU A 190 10.25 -15.07 5.19
N CYS A 191 10.42 -14.12 4.27
CA CYS A 191 9.51 -13.93 3.14
C CYS A 191 10.22 -14.00 1.79
N MET A 192 9.42 -14.14 0.74
CA MET A 192 9.89 -14.05 -0.64
C MET A 192 9.49 -12.68 -1.24
N TYR A 193 10.44 -12.04 -1.91
CA TYR A 193 10.22 -10.76 -2.57
C TYR A 193 9.93 -10.95 -4.06
N VAL A 194 8.94 -10.21 -4.56
CA VAL A 194 8.58 -10.19 -5.98
C VAL A 194 8.66 -8.75 -6.47
N PHE A 195 9.44 -8.52 -7.52
CA PHE A 195 9.57 -7.20 -8.13
C PHE A 195 9.82 -7.28 -9.62
N ASP A 196 9.63 -6.17 -10.31
CA ASP A 196 9.80 -6.14 -11.76
C ASP A 196 11.24 -5.82 -12.18
N ARG A 197 11.50 -5.85 -13.50
CA ARG A 197 12.82 -5.55 -14.09
C ARG A 197 13.34 -4.13 -13.87
N GLY A 198 12.53 -3.21 -13.33
CA GLY A 198 12.97 -1.86 -12.96
C GLY A 198 13.99 -1.87 -11.83
N TYR A 199 13.99 -2.93 -11.04
CA TYR A 199 14.89 -3.15 -9.91
C TYR A 199 16.12 -4.01 -10.23
N LEU A 200 16.35 -4.35 -11.51
CA LEU A 200 17.49 -5.18 -11.94
C LEU A 200 18.82 -4.53 -11.57
N ASP A 201 19.57 -5.20 -10.70
CA ASP A 201 20.90 -4.86 -10.26
C ASP A 201 21.61 -6.15 -9.82
N TYR A 202 22.64 -6.58 -10.58
CA TYR A 202 23.26 -7.89 -10.37
C TYR A 202 24.04 -7.97 -9.06
N GLU A 203 24.77 -6.90 -8.71
CA GLU A 203 25.49 -6.81 -7.44
C GLU A 203 24.52 -6.91 -6.24
N ARG A 204 23.34 -6.30 -6.38
CA ARG A 204 22.31 -6.39 -5.35
C ARG A 204 21.69 -7.77 -5.24
N PHE A 205 21.53 -8.47 -6.36
CA PHE A 205 21.04 -9.84 -6.35
C PHE A 205 22.03 -10.78 -5.63
N ASP A 206 23.35 -10.55 -5.82
CA ASP A 206 24.37 -11.25 -5.04
C ASP A 206 24.24 -10.96 -3.55
N ARG A 207 24.20 -9.68 -3.16
CA ARG A 207 24.04 -9.31 -1.74
C ARG A 207 22.76 -9.88 -1.12
N MET A 208 21.62 -9.82 -1.84
CA MET A 208 20.38 -10.44 -1.36
C MET A 208 20.54 -11.94 -1.13
N THR A 209 21.24 -12.62 -2.02
CA THR A 209 21.50 -14.06 -1.93
C THR A 209 22.42 -14.37 -0.76
N ASP A 210 23.53 -13.66 -0.62
CA ASP A 210 24.52 -13.82 0.45
C ASP A 210 23.92 -13.52 1.83
N ASP A 211 23.05 -12.51 1.91
CA ASP A 211 22.32 -12.13 3.12
C ASP A 211 21.14 -13.07 3.44
N GLY A 212 20.79 -14.00 2.56
CA GLY A 212 19.73 -14.98 2.77
C GLY A 212 18.32 -14.46 2.50
N TYR A 213 18.18 -13.43 1.65
CA TYR A 213 16.87 -12.97 1.14
C TYR A 213 16.49 -13.72 -0.12
N PHE A 214 15.25 -14.16 -0.22
CA PHE A 214 14.72 -14.83 -1.39
C PHE A 214 13.92 -13.88 -2.28
N PHE A 215 14.11 -14.00 -3.60
CA PHE A 215 13.39 -13.16 -4.54
C PHE A 215 13.01 -13.88 -5.84
N VAL A 216 12.03 -13.33 -6.54
CA VAL A 216 11.79 -13.56 -7.96
C VAL A 216 11.60 -12.23 -8.68
N SER A 217 12.27 -12.07 -9.80
CA SER A 217 12.20 -10.88 -10.64
C SER A 217 12.11 -11.26 -12.12
N ARG A 218 11.97 -10.26 -12.98
CA ARG A 218 11.97 -10.46 -14.42
C ARG A 218 13.27 -9.94 -15.04
N LEU A 219 13.94 -10.77 -15.83
CA LEU A 219 15.06 -10.36 -16.67
C LEU A 219 14.59 -9.66 -17.95
N ARG A 220 15.49 -8.89 -18.54
CA ARG A 220 15.33 -8.40 -19.91
C ARG A 220 15.62 -9.55 -20.87
N LYS A 221 14.92 -9.61 -22.02
CA LYS A 221 15.16 -10.65 -23.04
C LYS A 221 16.59 -10.65 -23.59
N ASN A 222 17.24 -9.50 -23.59
CA ASN A 222 18.63 -9.30 -24.04
C ASN A 222 19.65 -9.35 -22.88
N ALA A 223 19.28 -9.84 -21.70
CA ALA A 223 20.23 -10.06 -20.63
C ALA A 223 21.25 -11.12 -21.05
N VAL A 224 22.53 -10.84 -20.78
CA VAL A 224 23.60 -11.80 -21.04
C VAL A 224 23.53 -12.88 -19.96
N THR A 225 23.27 -14.11 -20.38
CA THR A 225 23.21 -15.29 -19.48
C THR A 225 24.09 -16.39 -20.03
N ARG A 226 24.73 -17.15 -19.14
CA ARG A 226 25.43 -18.38 -19.46
C ARG A 226 24.79 -19.52 -18.71
N VAL A 227 24.18 -20.45 -19.44
CA VAL A 227 23.60 -21.67 -18.86
C VAL A 227 24.73 -22.55 -18.33
N ILE A 228 24.60 -23.00 -17.09
CA ILE A 228 25.47 -23.95 -16.42
C ILE A 228 24.88 -25.34 -16.62
N GLU A 229 23.59 -25.49 -16.29
CA GLU A 229 22.90 -26.77 -16.28
C GLU A 229 21.39 -26.56 -16.49
N PRO A 230 20.73 -27.35 -17.35
CA PRO A 230 19.28 -27.41 -17.41
C PRO A 230 18.74 -28.18 -16.19
N LEU A 231 17.59 -27.74 -15.68
CA LEU A 231 16.87 -28.43 -14.62
C LEU A 231 15.68 -29.20 -15.19
N GLU A 232 15.38 -30.34 -14.58
CA GLU A 232 14.27 -31.20 -15.02
C GLU A 232 12.92 -30.51 -14.75
N LEU A 233 12.03 -30.60 -15.72
CA LEU A 233 10.64 -30.13 -15.62
C LEU A 233 9.69 -31.33 -15.58
N PRO A 234 8.63 -31.30 -14.77
CA PRO A 234 7.55 -32.27 -14.86
C PRO A 234 6.90 -32.25 -16.24
N GLU A 235 6.41 -33.40 -16.71
CA GLU A 235 5.76 -33.55 -18.03
C GLU A 235 4.54 -32.64 -18.20
N ASP A 236 3.82 -32.34 -17.13
CA ASP A 236 2.64 -31.47 -17.11
C ASP A 236 2.98 -29.98 -16.81
N SER A 237 4.26 -29.60 -16.86
CA SER A 237 4.69 -28.23 -16.60
C SER A 237 4.22 -27.27 -17.68
N PHE A 238 3.69 -26.12 -17.26
CA PHE A 238 3.41 -24.99 -18.16
C PHE A 238 4.62 -24.08 -18.37
N VAL A 239 5.76 -24.40 -17.76
CA VAL A 239 7.03 -23.70 -17.90
C VAL A 239 7.75 -24.21 -19.14
N LEU A 240 8.35 -23.30 -19.91
CA LEU A 240 9.06 -23.64 -21.17
C LEU A 240 10.47 -24.18 -20.92
N SER A 241 11.20 -23.60 -19.98
CA SER A 241 12.53 -24.07 -19.54
C SER A 241 12.84 -23.59 -18.11
N ASP A 242 13.73 -24.34 -17.48
CA ASP A 242 14.27 -24.09 -16.17
C ASP A 242 15.78 -24.37 -16.20
N GLU A 243 16.59 -23.39 -15.91
CA GLU A 243 18.02 -23.43 -16.14
C GLU A 243 18.79 -22.78 -14.98
N MET A 244 19.86 -23.42 -14.55
CA MET A 244 20.87 -22.78 -13.69
C MET A 244 21.77 -21.88 -14.56
N ILE A 245 21.93 -20.62 -14.18
CA ILE A 245 22.65 -19.62 -14.99
C ILE A 245 23.61 -18.79 -14.16
N LEU A 246 24.64 -18.26 -14.84
CA LEU A 246 25.33 -17.05 -14.46
C LEU A 246 24.82 -15.89 -15.30
N ILE A 247 24.70 -14.71 -14.69
CA ILE A 247 24.19 -13.50 -15.38
C ILE A 247 25.25 -12.42 -15.45
N GLY A 248 25.23 -11.67 -16.56
CA GLY A 248 26.08 -10.52 -16.78
C GLY A 248 27.30 -10.78 -17.67
N THR A 249 28.03 -9.72 -17.95
CA THR A 249 29.27 -9.73 -18.74
C THR A 249 30.49 -9.84 -17.82
N THR A 250 31.67 -10.06 -18.38
CA THR A 250 32.93 -10.09 -17.60
C THR A 250 33.19 -8.82 -16.77
N GLN A 251 32.62 -7.69 -17.17
CA GLN A 251 32.76 -6.41 -16.47
C GLN A 251 31.66 -6.13 -15.44
N ASN A 252 30.50 -6.76 -15.59
CA ASN A 252 29.34 -6.60 -14.72
C ASN A 252 28.59 -7.93 -14.64
N ARG A 253 29.12 -8.83 -13.83
CA ARG A 253 28.62 -10.20 -13.64
C ARG A 253 28.25 -10.41 -12.19
N ALA A 254 27.15 -11.10 -11.97
CA ALA A 254 26.86 -11.66 -10.66
C ALA A 254 27.84 -12.81 -10.31
N GLU A 255 28.17 -12.92 -9.05
CA GLU A 255 29.06 -13.99 -8.52
C GLU A 255 28.27 -15.26 -8.24
N ASN A 256 27.02 -15.10 -7.77
CA ASN A 256 26.13 -16.21 -7.46
C ASN A 256 25.51 -16.83 -8.71
N VAL A 257 25.15 -18.09 -8.58
CA VAL A 257 24.34 -18.83 -9.54
C VAL A 257 22.87 -18.52 -9.28
N PHE A 258 22.13 -18.27 -10.35
CA PHE A 258 20.70 -18.02 -10.30
C PHE A 258 19.96 -19.04 -11.15
N ARG A 259 18.64 -19.09 -10.97
CA ARG A 259 17.73 -19.93 -11.73
C ARG A 259 16.95 -19.06 -12.70
N LEU A 260 16.94 -19.42 -13.97
CA LEU A 260 16.21 -18.79 -15.04
C LEU A 260 15.04 -19.67 -15.48
N ILE A 261 13.84 -19.18 -15.28
CA ILE A 261 12.60 -19.87 -15.63
C ILE A 261 11.92 -19.11 -16.76
N LYS A 262 11.65 -19.76 -17.89
CA LYS A 262 10.96 -19.18 -19.03
C LYS A 262 9.51 -19.63 -19.05
N VAL A 263 8.58 -18.68 -19.12
CA VAL A 263 7.13 -18.91 -19.14
C VAL A 263 6.45 -18.03 -20.18
N LEU A 264 5.24 -18.36 -20.56
CA LEU A 264 4.40 -17.48 -21.37
C LEU A 264 3.49 -16.62 -20.49
N ASP A 265 3.36 -15.34 -20.85
CA ASP A 265 2.33 -14.49 -20.27
C ASP A 265 0.94 -14.80 -20.88
N SER A 266 -0.11 -14.14 -20.38
CA SER A 266 -1.49 -14.33 -20.87
C SER A 266 -1.70 -13.93 -22.35
N LYS A 267 -0.70 -13.26 -22.97
CA LYS A 267 -0.72 -12.84 -24.38
C LYS A 267 0.19 -13.71 -25.25
N GLY A 268 0.78 -14.76 -24.69
CA GLY A 268 1.71 -15.65 -25.38
C GLY A 268 3.13 -15.09 -25.52
N ASN A 269 3.49 -14.01 -24.82
CA ASN A 269 4.85 -13.49 -24.84
C ASN A 269 5.71 -14.23 -23.82
N GLU A 270 6.94 -14.55 -24.20
CA GLU A 270 7.90 -15.17 -23.31
C GLU A 270 8.38 -14.19 -22.23
N LEU A 271 8.33 -14.64 -20.98
CA LEU A 271 8.85 -13.97 -19.80
C LEU A 271 10.04 -14.77 -19.26
N HIS A 272 11.13 -14.06 -18.96
CA HIS A 272 12.31 -14.60 -18.32
C HIS A 272 12.27 -14.23 -16.84
N LEU A 273 12.05 -15.20 -15.97
CA LEU A 273 12.05 -15.02 -14.52
C LEU A 273 13.39 -15.45 -13.97
N ILE A 274 13.94 -14.64 -13.07
CA ILE A 274 15.17 -14.95 -12.32
C ILE A 274 14.87 -15.06 -10.84
N THR A 275 15.45 -16.05 -10.21
CA THR A 275 15.33 -16.29 -8.76
C THR A 275 16.58 -16.94 -8.18
N ASN A 276 16.79 -16.76 -6.88
CA ASN A 276 17.76 -17.53 -6.09
C ASN A 276 17.11 -18.66 -5.28
N ARG A 277 15.86 -19.03 -5.62
CA ARG A 277 15.09 -20.08 -4.94
C ARG A 277 15.20 -21.40 -5.72
N PHE A 278 15.86 -22.39 -5.14
CA PHE A 278 16.08 -23.71 -5.78
C PHE A 278 15.21 -24.83 -5.18
N ASP A 279 14.59 -24.59 -4.05
CA ASP A 279 13.78 -25.54 -3.30
C ASP A 279 12.29 -25.58 -3.75
N LEU A 280 11.84 -24.59 -4.54
CA LEU A 280 10.50 -24.54 -5.10
C LEU A 280 10.51 -25.01 -6.56
N SER A 281 9.41 -25.63 -7.00
CA SER A 281 9.23 -26.00 -8.40
C SER A 281 9.16 -24.77 -9.32
N ALA A 282 9.50 -24.95 -10.60
CA ALA A 282 9.40 -23.89 -11.60
C ALA A 282 7.96 -23.32 -11.73
N ASN A 283 6.96 -24.20 -11.62
CA ASN A 283 5.55 -23.84 -11.64
C ASN A 283 5.18 -22.93 -10.45
N GLU A 284 5.65 -23.26 -9.23
CA GLU A 284 5.42 -22.43 -8.03
C GLU A 284 6.04 -21.05 -8.18
N ILE A 285 7.28 -20.95 -8.66
CA ILE A 285 7.96 -19.66 -8.90
C ILE A 285 7.17 -18.81 -9.92
N ALA A 286 6.67 -19.43 -10.99
CA ALA A 286 5.88 -18.75 -11.99
C ALA A 286 4.55 -18.22 -11.43
N GLU A 287 3.86 -19.01 -10.59
CA GLU A 287 2.64 -18.58 -9.91
C GLU A 287 2.92 -17.46 -8.89
N LEU A 288 4.01 -17.54 -8.13
CA LEU A 288 4.43 -16.47 -7.23
C LEU A 288 4.67 -15.16 -8.00
N TYR A 289 5.31 -15.21 -9.18
CA TYR A 289 5.51 -14.02 -10.00
C TYR A 289 4.20 -13.44 -10.53
N LYS A 290 3.20 -14.25 -10.87
CA LYS A 290 1.86 -13.76 -11.26
C LYS A 290 1.20 -12.91 -10.18
N SER A 291 1.47 -13.20 -8.90
CA SER A 291 0.94 -12.42 -7.77
C SER A 291 1.42 -10.96 -7.78
N ARG A 292 2.50 -10.62 -8.50
CA ARG A 292 2.98 -9.25 -8.71
C ARG A 292 1.88 -8.33 -9.23
N TRP A 293 0.91 -8.87 -9.99
CA TRP A 293 -0.22 -8.08 -10.48
C TRP A 293 -1.04 -7.40 -9.36
N ALA A 294 -1.00 -7.92 -8.14
CA ALA A 294 -1.73 -7.34 -7.01
C ALA A 294 -1.30 -5.90 -6.71
N ILE A 295 -0.01 -5.56 -6.85
CA ILE A 295 0.47 -4.20 -6.61
C ILE A 295 0.02 -3.22 -7.72
N GLU A 296 -0.13 -3.69 -8.96
CA GLU A 296 -0.69 -2.86 -10.03
C GLU A 296 -2.17 -2.55 -9.77
N LEU A 297 -2.93 -3.52 -9.26
CA LEU A 297 -4.31 -3.32 -8.84
C LEU A 297 -4.39 -2.34 -7.65
N PHE A 298 -3.47 -2.46 -6.69
CA PHE A 298 -3.37 -1.51 -5.59
C PHE A 298 -3.09 -0.09 -6.08
N PHE A 299 -2.09 0.11 -6.95
CA PHE A 299 -1.79 1.43 -7.51
C PHE A 299 -2.94 1.99 -8.35
N LYS A 300 -3.65 1.12 -9.09
CA LYS A 300 -4.85 1.52 -9.83
C LYS A 300 -5.91 2.02 -8.86
N TRP A 301 -6.18 1.26 -7.79
CA TRP A 301 -7.13 1.67 -6.74
C TRP A 301 -6.70 2.99 -6.11
N LEU A 302 -5.44 3.09 -5.71
CA LEU A 302 -4.86 4.28 -5.10
C LEU A 302 -5.07 5.52 -6.00
N LYS A 303 -4.77 5.42 -7.29
CA LYS A 303 -4.92 6.50 -8.27
C LYS A 303 -6.37 6.86 -8.58
N GLN A 304 -7.29 5.92 -8.45
CA GLN A 304 -8.72 6.15 -8.68
C GLN A 304 -9.42 6.77 -7.48
N HIS A 305 -9.02 6.39 -6.26
CA HIS A 305 -9.69 6.76 -5.03
C HIS A 305 -8.89 7.70 -4.12
N LEU A 306 -7.60 7.88 -4.39
CA LEU A 306 -6.92 9.08 -3.98
C LEU A 306 -7.34 10.17 -4.95
N ASN A 307 -7.77 11.30 -4.47
CA ASN A 307 -7.91 12.49 -5.29
C ASN A 307 -6.53 13.01 -5.77
N ILE A 308 -5.67 12.06 -6.26
CA ILE A 308 -4.28 12.32 -6.69
C ILE A 308 -4.22 13.35 -7.81
N LYS A 309 -5.30 13.51 -8.57
CA LYS A 309 -5.37 14.56 -9.58
C LYS A 309 -5.48 15.96 -8.99
N LYS A 310 -5.83 16.09 -7.70
CA LYS A 310 -6.02 17.36 -6.99
C LYS A 310 -5.57 17.25 -5.54
N PHE A 311 -4.25 17.23 -5.31
CA PHE A 311 -3.76 17.40 -3.94
C PHE A 311 -4.23 18.73 -3.39
N TYR A 312 -4.73 18.74 -2.16
CA TYR A 312 -5.17 19.94 -1.47
C TYR A 312 -3.99 20.84 -1.10
N ALA A 313 -2.89 20.19 -0.66
CA ALA A 313 -1.68 20.86 -0.23
C ALA A 313 -0.72 21.12 -1.39
N GLN A 314 0.04 22.20 -1.28
CA GLN A 314 1.10 22.56 -2.22
C GLN A 314 2.49 22.25 -1.67
N SER A 315 2.65 22.13 -0.34
CA SER A 315 3.90 21.74 0.29
C SER A 315 4.17 20.25 0.18
N GLU A 316 5.44 19.87 0.22
CA GLU A 316 5.89 18.49 0.24
C GLU A 316 5.24 17.69 1.39
N GLN A 317 5.36 18.23 2.61
CA GLN A 317 4.77 17.62 3.81
C GLN A 317 3.26 17.39 3.67
N GLY A 318 2.52 18.39 3.19
CA GLY A 318 1.08 18.27 3.02
C GLY A 318 0.68 17.25 1.95
N VAL A 319 1.46 17.12 0.87
CA VAL A 319 1.27 16.09 -0.16
C VAL A 319 1.55 14.70 0.40
N HIS A 320 2.65 14.54 1.14
CA HIS A 320 3.00 13.28 1.82
C HIS A 320 1.90 12.87 2.81
N ASN A 321 1.40 13.82 3.59
CA ASN A 321 0.30 13.59 4.54
C ASN A 321 -0.95 13.04 3.85
N GLN A 322 -1.33 13.61 2.68
CA GLN A 322 -2.47 13.11 1.92
C GLN A 322 -2.26 11.68 1.38
N VAL A 323 -1.04 11.33 0.98
CA VAL A 323 -0.73 9.96 0.56
C VAL A 323 -0.91 8.98 1.72
N TYR A 324 -0.38 9.32 2.92
CA TYR A 324 -0.55 8.46 4.10
C TYR A 324 -2.01 8.34 4.53
N ILE A 325 -2.79 9.44 4.48
CA ILE A 325 -4.24 9.38 4.78
C ILE A 325 -4.97 8.41 3.86
N ALA A 326 -4.63 8.37 2.59
CA ALA A 326 -5.24 7.42 1.68
C ALA A 326 -4.82 5.98 1.94
N MET A 327 -3.57 5.73 2.32
CA MET A 327 -3.12 4.40 2.77
C MET A 327 -3.83 3.99 4.07
N ILE A 328 -4.04 4.92 5.00
CA ILE A 328 -4.84 4.71 6.22
C ILE A 328 -6.27 4.28 5.84
N VAL A 329 -6.94 4.99 4.94
CA VAL A 329 -8.29 4.65 4.46
C VAL A 329 -8.32 3.24 3.83
N TYR A 330 -7.30 2.90 3.04
CA TYR A 330 -7.18 1.55 2.49
C TYR A 330 -7.06 0.49 3.59
N CYS A 331 -6.16 0.68 4.57
CA CYS A 331 -5.98 -0.25 5.69
C CYS A 331 -7.27 -0.41 6.52
N LEU A 332 -8.03 0.67 6.72
CA LEU A 332 -9.33 0.58 7.39
C LEU A 332 -10.34 -0.28 6.61
N HIS A 333 -10.32 -0.26 5.27
CA HIS A 333 -11.15 -1.17 4.46
C HIS A 333 -10.68 -2.61 4.57
N VAL A 334 -9.36 -2.86 4.57
CA VAL A 334 -8.80 -4.20 4.80
C VAL A 334 -9.23 -4.74 6.16
N LEU A 335 -9.09 -3.95 7.23
CA LEU A 335 -9.52 -4.33 8.57
C LEU A 335 -11.03 -4.58 8.66
N ALA A 336 -11.85 -3.77 7.99
CA ALA A 336 -13.29 -4.00 7.92
C ALA A 336 -13.61 -5.33 7.22
N GLN A 337 -12.93 -5.68 6.13
CA GLN A 337 -13.08 -6.96 5.45
C GLN A 337 -12.68 -8.13 6.36
N LEU A 338 -11.51 -8.07 6.99
CA LEU A 338 -10.99 -9.11 7.88
C LEU A 338 -11.87 -9.29 9.13
N ASN A 339 -12.25 -8.19 9.79
CA ASN A 339 -13.07 -8.23 11.01
C ASN A 339 -14.47 -8.82 10.80
N THR A 340 -14.96 -8.81 9.56
CA THR A 340 -16.31 -9.29 9.23
C THR A 340 -16.30 -10.57 8.39
N ASN A 341 -15.10 -11.12 8.09
CA ASN A 341 -14.90 -12.25 7.17
C ASN A 341 -15.67 -12.05 5.86
N SER A 342 -15.59 -10.82 5.32
CA SER A 342 -16.36 -10.44 4.14
C SER A 342 -15.65 -10.87 2.85
N SER A 343 -16.37 -11.49 1.94
CA SER A 343 -15.92 -11.76 0.57
C SER A 343 -16.06 -10.56 -0.38
N LYS A 344 -16.61 -9.43 0.10
CA LYS A 344 -16.79 -8.23 -0.72
C LYS A 344 -15.46 -7.51 -0.95
N THR A 345 -15.31 -6.94 -2.14
CA THR A 345 -14.15 -6.13 -2.48
C THR A 345 -14.11 -4.82 -1.66
N TYR A 346 -12.91 -4.26 -1.48
CA TYR A 346 -12.73 -2.96 -0.80
C TYR A 346 -13.59 -1.84 -1.41
N LEU A 347 -13.76 -1.85 -2.74
CA LEU A 347 -14.64 -0.90 -3.43
C LEU A 347 -16.09 -1.05 -3.02
N THR A 348 -16.57 -2.28 -2.85
CA THR A 348 -17.94 -2.55 -2.38
C THR A 348 -18.11 -2.10 -0.92
N ILE A 349 -17.15 -2.39 -0.06
CA ILE A 349 -17.15 -1.94 1.34
C ILE A 349 -17.18 -0.41 1.41
N SER A 350 -16.32 0.26 0.63
CA SER A 350 -16.27 1.71 0.53
C SER A 350 -17.62 2.31 0.10
N ARG A 351 -18.23 1.76 -0.98
CA ARG A 351 -19.53 2.24 -1.46
C ARG A 351 -20.64 2.08 -0.42
N LEU A 352 -20.68 0.97 0.29
CA LEU A 352 -21.67 0.72 1.35
C LEU A 352 -21.47 1.69 2.52
N LEU A 353 -20.24 2.02 2.87
CA LEU A 353 -19.95 3.00 3.91
C LEU A 353 -20.34 4.43 3.48
N LYS A 354 -19.96 4.83 2.26
CA LYS A 354 -20.34 6.13 1.68
C LYS A 354 -21.87 6.33 1.64
N ALA A 355 -22.60 5.26 1.28
CA ALA A 355 -24.06 5.33 1.17
C ALA A 355 -24.79 5.48 2.51
N ALA A 356 -24.15 5.06 3.63
CA ALA A 356 -24.80 5.03 4.92
C ALA A 356 -23.81 5.24 6.10
N PRO A 357 -23.03 6.35 6.11
CA PRO A 357 -21.97 6.55 7.11
C PRO A 357 -22.54 6.71 8.52
N TRP A 358 -23.74 7.27 8.64
CA TRP A 358 -24.39 7.60 9.90
C TRP A 358 -25.44 6.58 10.37
N LYS A 359 -25.64 5.50 9.61
CA LYS A 359 -26.49 4.40 10.07
C LYS A 359 -25.84 3.61 11.19
N SER A 360 -26.63 2.84 11.94
CA SER A 360 -26.13 1.94 12.98
C SER A 360 -25.07 1.01 12.42
N ALA A 361 -23.93 0.91 13.10
CA ALA A 361 -22.81 0.04 12.76
C ALA A 361 -23.22 -1.41 12.51
N HIS A 362 -24.17 -1.92 13.31
CA HIS A 362 -24.67 -3.29 13.17
C HIS A 362 -25.27 -3.56 11.77
N LEU A 363 -26.04 -2.62 11.22
CA LEU A 363 -26.64 -2.78 9.90
C LEU A 363 -25.58 -2.81 8.79
N TRP A 364 -24.57 -1.94 8.91
CA TRP A 364 -23.45 -1.90 7.96
C TRP A 364 -22.62 -3.19 8.03
N ILE A 365 -22.25 -3.65 9.23
CA ILE A 365 -21.49 -4.90 9.46
C ILE A 365 -22.25 -6.08 8.84
N ARG A 366 -23.55 -6.22 9.10
CA ARG A 366 -24.37 -7.31 8.50
C ARG A 366 -24.36 -7.24 6.97
N LYS A 367 -24.45 -6.03 6.40
CA LYS A 367 -24.44 -5.84 4.94
C LYS A 367 -23.10 -6.22 4.31
N ILE A 368 -21.96 -5.87 4.94
CA ILE A 368 -20.64 -6.22 4.39
C ILE A 368 -20.32 -7.70 4.62
N ALA A 369 -20.74 -8.31 5.74
CA ALA A 369 -20.57 -9.74 6.01
C ALA A 369 -21.41 -10.65 5.09
N GLY A 370 -22.31 -10.10 4.29
CA GLY A 370 -23.15 -10.87 3.38
C GLY A 370 -24.32 -11.61 4.06
N LYS A 371 -24.56 -11.35 5.36
CA LYS A 371 -25.71 -11.91 6.07
C LYS A 371 -26.94 -11.09 5.71
N SER A 372 -28.04 -11.78 5.30
CA SER A 372 -29.31 -11.12 5.02
C SER A 372 -29.77 -10.30 6.22
N VAL A 373 -30.25 -9.09 5.94
CA VAL A 373 -30.94 -8.28 6.95
C VAL A 373 -32.37 -8.82 7.00
N PRO A 374 -32.88 -9.36 8.12
CA PRO A 374 -34.29 -9.74 8.23
C PRO A 374 -35.18 -8.51 8.11
#